data_38a69863ec64cd57b238e9d78efb3e95
#
_entry.id   38a69863ec64cd57b238e9d78efb3e95
#
_cell.length_a   1.000
_cell.length_b   1.000
_cell.length_c   1.000
_cell.angle_alpha   90.00
_cell.angle_beta   90.00
_cell.angle_gamma   90.00
#
_symmetry.space_group_name_H-M   'P 1'
#
loop_
_entity.id
_entity.type
_entity.pdbx_description
1 polymer ?
#
loop_
_entity_poly.entity_id
_entity_poly.type
_entity_poly.pdbx_seq_one_letter_code
_entity_poly.pdbx_strand_id
1 'polypeptide(L)'
;MVVYVTLRRSVKNPMKLLLHACCGPCSLEPVRLLRAAGHDLTIAYLNSNIAPADEYAHRLATLRAWAAGEQLPVIEGPYDPAAWEACAGRVGEAAHDPERRAARCRACYRLRFEEAARLAAAQGFDALGTTLSVSPYQYTDIIREELERAAAAAGVRPLFEDYRPFYDEATHRSRSLGMYRQNYCGCRFSDAEAAAERAERKAERAASREAERAAHAEERAAAEAAQAARRAERAAYDAKQAKKRAVLKALREQ
;
A
#
# COMPACT_ATOMS: atom_id res chain seq x y z
N MET A 1 -6.43 -13.77 -15.92
CA MET A 1 -5.20 -13.89 -16.75
C MET A 1 -4.20 -12.89 -16.19
N VAL A 2 -3.28 -13.34 -15.33
CA VAL A 2 -2.29 -12.50 -14.66
C VAL A 2 -1.18 -12.23 -15.68
N VAL A 3 -1.07 -10.98 -16.10
CA VAL A 3 0.04 -10.55 -16.97
C VAL A 3 1.30 -10.50 -16.11
N TYR A 4 2.13 -11.52 -16.19
CA TYR A 4 3.49 -11.49 -15.69
C TYR A 4 4.27 -10.47 -16.52
N VAL A 5 4.42 -9.25 -16.01
CA VAL A 5 5.41 -8.32 -16.54
C VAL A 5 6.77 -8.92 -16.23
N THR A 6 7.34 -9.60 -17.21
CA THR A 6 8.68 -10.16 -17.15
C THR A 6 9.67 -9.00 -17.22
N LEU A 7 10.09 -8.48 -16.07
CA LEU A 7 11.27 -7.65 -15.96
C LEU A 7 12.53 -8.52 -16.20
N ARG A 8 12.68 -9.06 -17.41
CA ARG A 8 13.96 -9.53 -17.93
C ARG A 8 14.75 -8.32 -18.45
N ARG A 9 15.09 -7.38 -17.58
CA ARG A 9 16.26 -6.55 -17.82
C ARG A 9 17.46 -7.30 -17.25
N SER A 10 18.14 -8.07 -18.12
CA SER A 10 19.50 -8.51 -17.84
C SER A 10 20.31 -7.25 -17.52
N VAL A 11 20.59 -7.04 -16.24
CA VAL A 11 21.43 -5.91 -15.82
C VAL A 11 22.83 -6.21 -16.35
N LYS A 12 23.31 -5.39 -17.25
CA LYS A 12 24.62 -5.56 -17.90
C LYS A 12 25.79 -5.46 -16.91
N ASN A 13 25.54 -4.96 -15.67
CA ASN A 13 26.57 -4.82 -14.63
C ASN A 13 25.98 -5.17 -13.24
N PRO A 14 26.31 -6.34 -12.66
CA PRO A 14 26.08 -6.63 -11.26
C PRO A 14 26.70 -5.53 -10.37
N MET A 15 25.98 -5.13 -9.33
CA MET A 15 26.45 -4.11 -8.38
C MET A 15 26.45 -4.67 -6.97
N LYS A 16 27.40 -4.26 -6.15
CA LYS A 16 27.35 -4.41 -4.71
C LYS A 16 26.41 -3.34 -4.16
N LEU A 17 25.19 -3.75 -3.78
CA LEU A 17 24.09 -2.85 -3.47
C LEU A 17 23.77 -2.87 -1.98
N LEU A 18 23.80 -1.72 -1.33
CA LEU A 18 23.23 -1.52 0.00
C LEU A 18 21.74 -1.21 -0.12
N LEU A 19 20.90 -2.07 0.45
CA LEU A 19 19.45 -1.92 0.41
C LEU A 19 18.92 -1.46 1.77
N HIS A 20 18.56 -0.19 1.90
CA HIS A 20 17.93 0.33 3.09
C HIS A 20 16.55 -0.32 3.29
N ALA A 21 16.32 -0.92 4.46
CA ALA A 21 15.09 -1.62 4.80
C ALA A 21 14.47 -1.16 6.12
N CYS A 22 13.15 -1.02 6.15
CA CYS A 22 12.41 -0.65 7.35
C CYS A 22 11.84 -1.85 8.12
N CYS A 23 11.68 -3.00 7.48
CA CYS A 23 11.11 -4.22 8.08
C CYS A 23 11.28 -5.42 7.15
N GLY A 24 11.06 -6.62 7.69
CA GLY A 24 11.11 -7.86 6.91
C GLY A 24 10.10 -7.93 5.76
N PRO A 25 8.79 -7.72 6.01
CA PRO A 25 7.76 -7.81 4.98
C PRO A 25 8.02 -6.96 3.73
N CYS A 26 8.47 -5.71 3.91
CA CYS A 26 8.79 -4.81 2.79
C CYS A 26 10.06 -5.22 2.02
N SER A 27 10.88 -6.11 2.57
CA SER A 27 12.14 -6.55 1.94
C SER A 27 11.95 -7.72 0.97
N LEU A 28 10.86 -8.47 1.08
CA LEU A 28 10.63 -9.73 0.34
C LEU A 28 10.72 -9.57 -1.17
N GLU A 29 9.96 -8.65 -1.74
CA GLU A 29 9.90 -8.47 -3.19
C GLU A 29 11.08 -7.68 -3.76
N PRO A 30 11.52 -6.56 -3.14
CA PRO A 30 12.74 -5.90 -3.59
C PRO A 30 13.95 -6.83 -3.64
N VAL A 31 14.18 -7.63 -2.59
CA VAL A 31 15.30 -8.58 -2.55
C VAL A 31 15.17 -9.63 -3.66
N ARG A 32 13.99 -10.22 -3.84
CA ARG A 32 13.75 -11.21 -4.90
C ARG A 32 14.06 -10.63 -6.28
N LEU A 33 13.56 -9.42 -6.56
CA LEU A 33 13.71 -8.76 -7.86
C LEU A 33 15.17 -8.33 -8.13
N LEU A 34 15.83 -7.75 -7.13
CA LEU A 34 17.20 -7.29 -7.24
C LEU A 34 18.20 -8.45 -7.39
N ARG A 35 17.97 -9.57 -6.66
CA ARG A 35 18.76 -10.80 -6.86
C ARG A 35 18.53 -11.40 -8.25
N ALA A 36 17.30 -11.44 -8.72
CA ALA A 36 17.00 -11.90 -10.07
C ALA A 36 17.64 -11.03 -11.15
N ALA A 37 17.89 -9.74 -10.84
CA ALA A 37 18.66 -8.82 -11.67
C ALA A 37 20.19 -9.03 -11.56
N GLY A 38 20.68 -9.89 -10.64
CA GLY A 38 22.09 -10.24 -10.49
C GLY A 38 22.88 -9.34 -9.54
N HIS A 39 22.21 -8.51 -8.72
CA HIS A 39 22.90 -7.67 -7.74
C HIS A 39 23.35 -8.48 -6.50
N ASP A 40 24.50 -8.10 -5.95
CA ASP A 40 24.99 -8.55 -4.64
C ASP A 40 24.43 -7.64 -3.55
N LEU A 41 23.59 -8.19 -2.65
CA LEU A 41 22.78 -7.41 -1.72
C LEU A 41 23.28 -7.51 -0.30
N THR A 42 23.36 -6.37 0.36
CA THR A 42 23.44 -6.25 1.81
C THR A 42 22.30 -5.35 2.30
N ILE A 43 21.59 -5.77 3.33
CA ILE A 43 20.52 -4.97 3.93
C ILE A 43 21.10 -4.01 4.96
N ALA A 44 20.67 -2.75 4.92
CA ALA A 44 20.95 -1.75 5.96
C ALA A 44 19.67 -1.44 6.75
N TYR A 45 19.69 -1.68 8.06
CA TYR A 45 18.59 -1.33 8.97
C TYR A 45 18.94 -0.07 9.75
N LEU A 46 18.44 1.08 9.24
CA LEU A 46 18.71 2.44 9.72
C LEU A 46 17.37 3.14 9.95
N ASN A 47 16.80 2.98 11.14
CA ASN A 47 15.40 3.31 11.40
C ASN A 47 15.20 4.04 12.73
N SER A 48 15.94 5.11 12.97
CA SER A 48 15.82 5.98 14.16
C SER A 48 14.43 6.60 14.36
N ASN A 49 13.56 6.50 13.34
CA ASN A 49 12.17 6.93 13.39
C ASN A 49 11.24 5.97 14.14
N ILE A 50 11.63 4.70 14.31
CA ILE A 50 10.74 3.69 14.89
C ILE A 50 10.68 3.86 16.40
N ALA A 51 9.48 4.03 16.92
CA ALA A 51 9.18 4.17 18.34
C ALA A 51 7.93 3.33 18.70
N PRO A 52 7.86 2.75 19.89
CA PRO A 52 8.92 2.70 20.92
C PRO A 52 10.10 1.79 20.52
N ALA A 53 11.13 1.73 21.38
CA ALA A 53 12.33 0.93 21.13
C ALA A 53 12.02 -0.58 20.96
N ASP A 54 11.01 -1.09 21.66
CA ASP A 54 10.57 -2.49 21.53
C ASP A 54 10.04 -2.78 20.11
N GLU A 55 9.35 -1.83 19.49
CA GLU A 55 8.89 -1.96 18.11
C GLU A 55 10.06 -1.96 17.12
N TYR A 56 11.09 -1.12 17.36
CA TYR A 56 12.34 -1.15 16.60
C TYR A 56 13.01 -2.52 16.68
N ALA A 57 13.16 -3.03 17.91
CA ALA A 57 13.80 -4.34 18.17
C ALA A 57 13.00 -5.49 17.52
N HIS A 58 11.67 -5.46 17.61
CA HIS A 58 10.81 -6.49 17.05
C HIS A 58 10.88 -6.54 15.50
N ARG A 59 10.87 -5.38 14.84
CA ARG A 59 11.04 -5.31 13.38
C ARG A 59 12.42 -5.78 12.94
N LEU A 60 13.46 -5.40 13.68
CA LEU A 60 14.83 -5.84 13.40
C LEU A 60 14.97 -7.36 13.55
N ALA A 61 14.44 -7.92 14.64
CA ALA A 61 14.47 -9.37 14.88
C ALA A 61 13.77 -10.14 13.75
N THR A 62 12.59 -9.68 13.34
CA THR A 62 11.85 -10.28 12.21
C THR A 62 12.66 -10.20 10.91
N LEU A 63 13.27 -9.05 10.61
CA LEU A 63 14.09 -8.88 9.43
C LEU A 63 15.32 -9.79 9.45
N ARG A 64 16.05 -9.86 10.57
CA ARG A 64 17.22 -10.70 10.74
C ARG A 64 16.92 -12.18 10.61
N ALA A 65 15.82 -12.66 11.23
CA ALA A 65 15.41 -14.05 11.14
C ALA A 65 15.15 -14.48 9.70
N TRP A 66 14.45 -13.66 8.94
CA TRP A 66 14.21 -13.92 7.51
C TRP A 66 15.49 -13.81 6.69
N ALA A 67 16.27 -12.76 6.88
CA ALA A 67 17.50 -12.52 6.12
C ALA A 67 18.53 -13.65 6.31
N ALA A 68 18.61 -14.24 7.51
CA ALA A 68 19.45 -15.40 7.79
C ALA A 68 19.05 -16.61 6.93
N GLY A 69 17.74 -16.90 6.81
CA GLY A 69 17.23 -17.94 5.91
C GLY A 69 17.54 -17.70 4.44
N GLU A 70 17.61 -16.43 4.05
CA GLU A 70 17.97 -16.01 2.68
C GLU A 70 19.49 -15.84 2.47
N GLN A 71 20.31 -16.07 3.48
CA GLN A 71 21.78 -15.84 3.45
C GLN A 71 22.13 -14.39 3.04
N LEU A 72 21.36 -13.41 3.56
CA LEU A 72 21.55 -11.98 3.32
C LEU A 72 22.28 -11.33 4.50
N PRO A 73 23.39 -10.64 4.28
CA PRO A 73 24.00 -9.82 5.31
C PRO A 73 23.07 -8.66 5.72
N VAL A 74 23.01 -8.41 7.03
CA VAL A 74 22.25 -7.30 7.62
C VAL A 74 23.19 -6.44 8.45
N ILE A 75 23.31 -5.17 8.11
CA ILE A 75 24.04 -4.15 8.86
C ILE A 75 22.99 -3.34 9.63
N GLU A 76 23.11 -3.32 10.94
CA GLU A 76 22.36 -2.41 11.79
C GLU A 76 23.17 -1.14 11.98
N GLY A 77 22.55 -0.01 11.69
CA GLY A 77 23.14 1.29 11.98
C GLY A 77 22.74 1.82 13.37
N PRO A 78 23.15 3.04 13.70
CA PRO A 78 22.78 3.65 14.97
C PRO A 78 21.26 3.77 15.10
N TYR A 79 20.77 3.48 16.31
CA TYR A 79 19.41 3.79 16.70
C TYR A 79 19.42 5.06 17.56
N ASP A 80 19.15 6.20 16.94
CA ASP A 80 19.16 7.52 17.59
C ASP A 80 17.81 8.24 17.38
N PRO A 81 16.82 7.92 18.24
CA PRO A 81 15.52 8.60 18.22
C PRO A 81 15.63 10.11 18.49
N ALA A 82 16.68 10.56 19.22
CA ALA A 82 16.86 11.99 19.50
C ALA A 82 17.25 12.77 18.24
N ALA A 83 18.12 12.22 17.39
CA ALA A 83 18.43 12.79 16.09
C ALA A 83 17.19 12.88 15.19
N TRP A 84 16.34 11.83 15.18
CA TRP A 84 15.08 11.86 14.44
C TRP A 84 14.14 12.93 14.99
N GLU A 85 14.01 13.05 16.30
CA GLU A 85 13.15 14.06 16.95
C GLU A 85 13.62 15.48 16.62
N ALA A 86 14.93 15.71 16.62
CA ALA A 86 15.52 17.03 16.29
C ALA A 86 15.28 17.47 14.84
N CYS A 87 15.10 16.54 13.90
CA CYS A 87 14.84 16.86 12.49
C CYS A 87 13.37 16.68 12.09
N ALA A 88 12.86 15.45 12.08
CA ALA A 88 11.52 15.12 11.62
C ALA A 88 10.46 15.33 12.74
N GLY A 89 10.77 14.94 13.97
CA GLY A 89 9.86 15.04 15.10
C GLY A 89 9.43 16.46 15.42
N ARG A 90 10.33 17.43 15.28
CA ARG A 90 10.04 18.86 15.50
C ARG A 90 9.00 19.46 14.54
N VAL A 91 8.76 18.84 13.38
CA VAL A 91 7.67 19.25 12.47
C VAL A 91 6.32 19.01 13.14
N GLY A 92 6.26 18.04 14.05
CA GLY A 92 5.13 17.79 14.92
C GLY A 92 4.02 16.98 14.29
N GLU A 93 2.91 16.95 14.99
CA GLU A 93 1.68 16.28 14.58
C GLU A 93 1.07 16.96 13.35
N ALA A 94 0.49 16.15 12.47
CA ALA A 94 -0.03 16.60 11.19
C ALA A 94 -1.39 15.97 10.86
N ALA A 95 -2.20 15.66 11.89
CA ALA A 95 -3.38 14.80 11.83
C ALA A 95 -4.28 15.01 10.58
N HIS A 96 -4.53 16.26 10.19
CA HIS A 96 -5.35 16.61 9.02
C HIS A 96 -4.64 17.57 8.05
N ASP A 97 -3.29 17.66 8.13
CA ASP A 97 -2.47 18.51 7.28
C ASP A 97 -1.52 17.63 6.42
N PRO A 98 -1.91 17.29 5.19
CA PRO A 98 -1.10 16.45 4.31
C PRO A 98 0.26 17.07 3.96
N GLU A 99 0.36 18.39 3.84
CA GLU A 99 1.61 19.07 3.50
C GLU A 99 2.60 18.99 4.68
N ARG A 100 2.12 19.25 5.88
CA ARG A 100 2.93 19.12 7.10
C ARG A 100 3.39 17.68 7.31
N ARG A 101 2.51 16.69 7.06
CA ARG A 101 2.87 15.28 7.09
C ARG A 101 3.94 14.95 6.05
N ALA A 102 3.78 15.41 4.82
CA ALA A 102 4.77 15.24 3.77
C ALA A 102 6.12 15.85 4.14
N ALA A 103 6.13 17.06 4.71
CA ALA A 103 7.35 17.73 5.18
C ALA A 103 8.06 16.93 6.29
N ARG A 104 7.32 16.40 7.26
CA ARG A 104 7.86 15.51 8.30
C ARG A 104 8.44 14.23 7.72
N CYS A 105 7.71 13.58 6.82
CA CYS A 105 8.16 12.37 6.15
C CYS A 105 9.41 12.63 5.29
N ARG A 106 9.48 13.77 4.59
CA ARG A 106 10.67 14.19 3.85
C ARG A 106 11.89 14.32 4.77
N ALA A 107 11.76 14.99 5.90
CA ALA A 107 12.85 15.11 6.87
C ALA A 107 13.28 13.72 7.42
N CYS A 108 12.33 12.83 7.65
CA CYS A 108 12.59 11.45 8.09
C CYS A 108 13.35 10.64 7.03
N TYR A 109 12.92 10.69 5.76
CA TYR A 109 13.62 9.97 4.66
C TYR A 109 15.02 10.55 4.46
N ARG A 110 15.16 11.87 4.51
CA ARG A 110 16.45 12.56 4.42
C ARG A 110 17.45 12.04 5.43
N LEU A 111 17.11 12.05 6.71
CA LEU A 111 17.98 11.55 7.79
C LEU A 111 18.44 10.11 7.50
N ARG A 112 17.50 9.23 7.23
CA ARG A 112 17.76 7.79 7.05
C ARG A 112 18.58 7.50 5.81
N PHE A 113 18.32 8.21 4.69
CA PHE A 113 19.09 8.01 3.46
C PHE A 113 20.48 8.65 3.52
N GLU A 114 20.68 9.76 4.23
CA GLU A 114 22.01 10.33 4.48
C GLU A 114 22.88 9.37 5.31
N GLU A 115 22.29 8.73 6.32
CA GLU A 115 22.99 7.71 7.10
C GLU A 115 23.32 6.48 6.24
N ALA A 116 22.35 6.00 5.44
CA ALA A 116 22.55 4.85 4.56
C ALA A 116 23.59 5.15 3.46
N ALA A 117 23.57 6.34 2.89
CA ALA A 117 24.51 6.74 1.85
C ALA A 117 25.96 6.88 2.38
N ARG A 118 26.13 7.44 3.59
CA ARG A 118 27.43 7.49 4.27
C ARG A 118 27.95 6.07 4.54
N LEU A 119 27.10 5.17 5.01
CA LEU A 119 27.44 3.77 5.25
C LEU A 119 27.85 3.08 3.93
N ALA A 120 27.08 3.29 2.87
CA ALA A 120 27.36 2.72 1.56
C ALA A 120 28.74 3.16 1.02
N ALA A 121 29.02 4.45 1.08
CA ALA A 121 30.32 5.00 0.65
C ALA A 121 31.48 4.46 1.51
N ALA A 122 31.33 4.44 2.83
CA ALA A 122 32.37 3.99 3.75
C ALA A 122 32.73 2.50 3.59
N GLN A 123 31.78 1.66 3.16
CA GLN A 123 31.96 0.22 2.97
C GLN A 123 32.11 -0.21 1.51
N GLY A 124 32.25 0.76 0.60
CA GLY A 124 32.55 0.50 -0.82
C GLY A 124 31.40 -0.20 -1.56
N PHE A 125 30.15 0.16 -1.27
CA PHE A 125 29.01 -0.24 -2.08
C PHE A 125 28.92 0.63 -3.34
N ASP A 126 28.56 0.00 -4.46
CA ASP A 126 28.41 0.69 -5.76
C ASP A 126 27.13 1.53 -5.81
N ALA A 127 26.09 1.09 -5.09
CA ALA A 127 24.78 1.69 -5.15
C ALA A 127 24.03 1.61 -3.81
N LEU A 128 23.06 2.53 -3.65
CA LEU A 128 22.10 2.57 -2.56
C LEU A 128 20.67 2.45 -3.09
N GLY A 129 19.92 1.49 -2.55
CA GLY A 129 18.49 1.32 -2.82
C GLY A 129 17.65 1.38 -1.54
N THR A 130 16.33 1.26 -1.69
CA THR A 130 15.41 1.25 -0.55
C THR A 130 14.20 0.36 -0.77
N THR A 131 13.66 -0.23 0.31
CA THR A 131 12.41 -0.98 0.32
C THR A 131 11.19 -0.12 0.65
N LEU A 132 11.35 1.17 0.92
CA LEU A 132 10.25 2.05 1.33
C LEU A 132 9.19 2.23 0.24
N SER A 133 9.58 2.15 -1.02
CA SER A 133 8.68 2.27 -2.18
C SER A 133 7.74 1.07 -2.39
N VAL A 134 7.79 0.04 -1.55
CA VAL A 134 6.83 -1.08 -1.57
C VAL A 134 5.45 -0.65 -1.05
N SER A 135 5.45 0.22 -0.02
CA SER A 135 4.20 0.60 0.63
C SER A 135 3.46 1.71 -0.13
N PRO A 136 2.19 1.51 -0.52
CA PRO A 136 1.39 2.54 -1.18
C PRO A 136 1.02 3.71 -0.25
N TYR A 137 1.30 3.58 1.05
CA TYR A 137 1.04 4.60 2.07
C TYR A 137 2.24 5.53 2.31
N GLN A 138 3.32 5.36 1.55
CA GLN A 138 4.51 6.20 1.62
C GLN A 138 4.52 7.22 0.47
N TYR A 139 5.24 8.33 0.67
CA TYR A 139 5.38 9.38 -0.35
C TYR A 139 6.48 9.00 -1.36
N THR A 140 6.12 8.21 -2.37
CA THR A 140 7.05 7.55 -3.31
C THR A 140 7.96 8.55 -4.03
N ASP A 141 7.43 9.70 -4.47
CA ASP A 141 8.24 10.72 -5.16
C ASP A 141 9.24 11.38 -4.21
N ILE A 142 8.82 11.66 -2.96
CA ILE A 142 9.72 12.20 -1.94
C ILE A 142 10.82 11.19 -1.57
N ILE A 143 10.49 9.89 -1.52
CA ILE A 143 11.48 8.82 -1.30
C ILE A 143 12.52 8.84 -2.41
N ARG A 144 12.11 8.94 -3.68
CA ARG A 144 13.02 9.01 -4.82
C ARG A 144 13.94 10.21 -4.72
N GLU A 145 13.37 11.39 -4.56
CA GLU A 145 14.14 12.65 -4.46
C GLU A 145 15.19 12.61 -3.34
N GLU A 146 14.80 12.16 -2.14
CA GLU A 146 15.73 12.15 -1.00
C GLU A 146 16.76 11.02 -1.11
N LEU A 147 16.43 9.88 -1.71
CA LEU A 147 17.40 8.81 -2.01
C LEU A 147 18.45 9.29 -3.02
N GLU A 148 18.00 9.86 -4.14
CA GLU A 148 18.88 10.37 -5.19
C GLU A 148 19.80 11.47 -4.67
N ARG A 149 19.24 12.40 -3.88
CA ARG A 149 20.00 13.49 -3.24
C ARG A 149 21.09 12.95 -2.30
N ALA A 150 20.72 12.02 -1.41
CA ALA A 150 21.65 11.47 -0.43
C ALA A 150 22.76 10.63 -1.08
N ALA A 151 22.39 9.80 -2.05
CA ALA A 151 23.34 8.97 -2.79
C ALA A 151 24.34 9.84 -3.58
N ALA A 152 23.86 10.86 -4.29
CA ALA A 152 24.71 11.79 -5.03
C ALA A 152 25.71 12.53 -4.11
N ALA A 153 25.24 12.99 -2.94
CA ALA A 153 26.10 13.67 -1.96
C ALA A 153 27.21 12.77 -1.40
N ALA A 154 26.98 11.46 -1.35
CA ALA A 154 27.96 10.48 -0.87
C ALA A 154 28.80 9.83 -1.99
N GLY A 155 28.57 10.19 -3.26
CA GLY A 155 29.27 9.61 -4.42
C GLY A 155 28.89 8.16 -4.72
N VAL A 156 27.69 7.71 -4.30
CA VAL A 156 27.13 6.38 -4.55
C VAL A 156 26.03 6.47 -5.60
N ARG A 157 25.83 5.43 -6.42
CA ARG A 157 24.72 5.42 -7.38
C ARG A 157 23.38 5.23 -6.67
N PRO A 158 22.35 6.06 -6.92
CA PRO A 158 21.00 5.76 -6.47
C PRO A 158 20.41 4.63 -7.34
N LEU A 159 19.77 3.66 -6.69
CA LEU A 159 18.92 2.66 -7.33
C LEU A 159 17.51 2.78 -6.78
N PHE A 160 16.68 3.58 -7.45
CA PHE A 160 15.27 3.70 -7.11
C PHE A 160 14.43 2.84 -8.04
N GLU A 161 13.59 2.01 -7.44
CA GLU A 161 12.54 1.25 -8.13
C GLU A 161 11.21 1.44 -7.38
N ASP A 162 10.13 1.56 -8.13
CA ASP A 162 8.77 1.61 -7.57
C ASP A 162 8.25 0.18 -7.37
N TYR A 163 8.26 -0.28 -6.13
CA TYR A 163 7.81 -1.63 -5.80
C TYR A 163 6.34 -1.71 -5.39
N ARG A 164 5.55 -0.63 -5.48
CA ARG A 164 4.11 -0.65 -5.15
C ARG A 164 3.30 -1.70 -5.91
N PRO A 165 3.59 -2.01 -7.18
CA PRO A 165 2.91 -3.10 -7.89
C PRO A 165 3.06 -4.48 -7.23
N PHE A 166 4.06 -4.66 -6.38
CA PHE A 166 4.33 -5.92 -5.67
C PHE A 166 3.87 -5.91 -4.21
N TYR A 167 3.11 -4.89 -3.79
CA TYR A 167 2.65 -4.76 -2.39
C TYR A 167 1.77 -5.91 -1.94
N ASP A 168 0.83 -6.34 -2.79
CA ASP A 168 -0.08 -7.44 -2.46
C ASP A 168 0.68 -8.77 -2.37
N GLU A 169 1.64 -9.01 -3.27
CA GLU A 169 2.49 -10.19 -3.24
C GLU A 169 3.37 -10.22 -1.97
N ALA A 170 4.02 -9.09 -1.65
CA ALA A 170 4.80 -8.95 -0.41
C ALA A 170 3.92 -9.20 0.84
N THR A 171 2.68 -8.70 0.79
CA THR A 171 1.69 -8.92 1.84
C THR A 171 1.30 -10.38 1.98
N HIS A 172 1.01 -11.07 0.89
CA HIS A 172 0.67 -12.47 0.87
C HIS A 172 1.83 -13.35 1.37
N ARG A 173 3.03 -13.17 0.81
CA ARG A 173 4.23 -13.92 1.21
C ARG A 173 4.59 -13.73 2.68
N SER A 174 4.54 -12.50 3.19
CA SER A 174 4.85 -12.24 4.60
C SER A 174 3.88 -12.92 5.56
N ARG A 175 2.60 -13.07 5.18
CA ARG A 175 1.60 -13.85 5.93
C ARG A 175 1.91 -15.34 5.90
N SER A 176 2.21 -15.87 4.72
CA SER A 176 2.56 -17.29 4.54
C SER A 176 3.81 -17.69 5.32
N LEU A 177 4.75 -16.75 5.49
CA LEU A 177 5.96 -16.93 6.30
C LEU A 177 5.76 -16.65 7.80
N GLY A 178 4.55 -16.31 8.24
CA GLY A 178 4.26 -16.00 9.64
C GLY A 178 5.03 -14.78 10.18
N MET A 179 5.45 -13.86 9.30
CA MET A 179 6.25 -12.71 9.72
C MET A 179 5.43 -11.71 10.52
N TYR A 180 6.06 -11.09 11.53
CA TYR A 180 5.47 -9.93 12.18
C TYR A 180 5.22 -8.80 11.18
N ARG A 181 4.03 -8.24 11.23
CA ARG A 181 3.57 -7.19 10.32
C ARG A 181 2.96 -6.04 11.10
N GLN A 182 3.49 -4.87 10.88
CA GLN A 182 2.94 -3.61 11.38
C GLN A 182 1.97 -3.01 10.35
N ASN A 183 1.04 -2.20 10.84
CA ASN A 183 0.05 -1.49 10.03
C ASN A 183 0.24 0.04 10.05
N TYR A 184 1.43 0.51 10.43
CA TYR A 184 1.82 1.92 10.50
C TYR A 184 3.31 2.07 10.14
N CYS A 185 3.76 3.30 9.83
CA CYS A 185 5.14 3.57 9.39
C CYS A 185 6.17 3.26 10.49
N GLY A 186 5.88 3.62 11.74
CA GLY A 186 6.74 3.36 12.90
C GLY A 186 7.10 4.60 13.72
N CYS A 187 7.00 5.81 13.18
CA CYS A 187 7.22 7.00 14.00
C CYS A 187 6.06 7.20 14.99
N ARG A 188 6.33 7.92 16.09
CA ARG A 188 5.37 8.12 17.18
C ARG A 188 4.02 8.74 16.78
N PHE A 189 3.95 9.39 15.62
CA PHE A 189 2.71 9.96 15.09
C PHE A 189 1.94 8.98 14.19
N SER A 190 2.65 8.04 13.56
CA SER A 190 2.11 7.28 12.45
C SER A 190 1.08 6.21 12.83
N ASP A 191 1.03 5.78 14.09
CA ASP A 191 0.00 4.82 14.52
C ASP A 191 -1.38 5.49 14.60
N ALA A 192 -1.45 6.66 15.26
CA ALA A 192 -2.69 7.44 15.34
C ALA A 192 -3.16 7.90 13.95
N GLU A 193 -2.24 8.39 13.11
CA GLU A 193 -2.55 8.79 11.72
C GLU A 193 -3.08 7.62 10.89
N ALA A 194 -2.44 6.47 10.95
CA ALA A 194 -2.90 5.28 10.25
C ALA A 194 -4.23 4.73 10.80
N ALA A 195 -4.49 4.88 12.10
CA ALA A 195 -5.78 4.52 12.68
C ALA A 195 -6.91 5.42 12.18
N ALA A 196 -6.69 6.75 12.12
CA ALA A 196 -7.63 7.72 11.56
C ALA A 196 -7.94 7.41 10.08
N GLU A 197 -6.93 7.21 9.24
CA GLU A 197 -7.10 6.87 7.83
C GLU A 197 -7.86 5.55 7.63
N ARG A 198 -7.64 4.56 8.49
CA ARG A 198 -8.40 3.30 8.45
C ARG A 198 -9.86 3.51 8.81
N ALA A 199 -10.14 4.36 9.79
CA ALA A 199 -11.50 4.70 10.19
C ALA A 199 -12.25 5.43 9.08
N GLU A 200 -11.63 6.43 8.44
CA GLU A 200 -12.18 7.17 7.31
C GLU A 200 -12.51 6.24 6.15
N ARG A 201 -11.56 5.43 5.70
CA ARG A 201 -11.80 4.45 4.62
C ARG A 201 -12.89 3.43 4.95
N LYS A 202 -13.02 3.05 6.22
CA LYS A 202 -14.11 2.16 6.66
C LYS A 202 -15.46 2.85 6.56
N ALA A 203 -15.54 4.12 6.97
CA ALA A 203 -16.76 4.94 6.87
C ALA A 203 -17.17 5.17 5.41
N GLU A 204 -16.23 5.52 4.53
CA GLU A 204 -16.47 5.69 3.09
C GLU A 204 -17.01 4.40 2.44
N ARG A 205 -16.39 3.26 2.75
CA ARG A 205 -16.87 1.95 2.25
C ARG A 205 -18.25 1.59 2.77
N ALA A 206 -18.57 1.95 4.01
CA ALA A 206 -19.89 1.74 4.58
C ALA A 206 -20.93 2.61 3.88
N ALA A 207 -20.66 3.89 3.66
CA ALA A 207 -21.52 4.81 2.94
C ALA A 207 -21.74 4.38 1.47
N SER A 208 -20.68 3.95 0.78
CA SER A 208 -20.81 3.42 -0.59
C SER A 208 -21.73 2.20 -0.65
N ARG A 209 -21.55 1.24 0.26
CA ARG A 209 -22.43 0.06 0.33
C ARG A 209 -23.89 0.39 0.65
N GLU A 210 -24.11 1.39 1.48
CA GLU A 210 -25.46 1.86 1.82
C GLU A 210 -26.12 2.52 0.61
N ALA A 211 -25.40 3.37 -0.11
CA ALA A 211 -25.86 3.99 -1.34
C ALA A 211 -26.21 2.93 -2.43
N GLU A 212 -25.35 1.93 -2.62
CA GLU A 212 -25.62 0.81 -3.54
C GLU A 212 -26.90 0.03 -3.14
N ARG A 213 -27.07 -0.25 -1.85
CA ARG A 213 -28.27 -0.93 -1.34
C ARG A 213 -29.54 -0.11 -1.56
N ALA A 214 -29.47 1.22 -1.35
CA ALA A 214 -30.56 2.13 -1.58
C ALA A 214 -30.95 2.16 -3.07
N ALA A 215 -29.97 2.32 -3.97
CA ALA A 215 -30.20 2.30 -5.41
C ALA A 215 -30.86 0.99 -5.89
N HIS A 216 -30.37 -0.17 -5.42
CA HIS A 216 -30.99 -1.46 -5.74
C HIS A 216 -32.40 -1.64 -5.15
N ALA A 217 -32.70 -1.02 -4.01
CA ALA A 217 -34.06 -1.04 -3.45
C ALA A 217 -35.02 -0.20 -4.28
N GLU A 218 -34.60 0.98 -4.72
CA GLU A 218 -35.39 1.84 -5.61
C GLU A 218 -35.66 1.17 -6.97
N GLU A 219 -34.64 0.54 -7.55
CA GLU A 219 -34.76 -0.17 -8.84
C GLU A 219 -35.75 -1.35 -8.73
N ARG A 220 -35.69 -2.12 -7.65
CA ARG A 220 -36.68 -3.18 -7.38
C ARG A 220 -38.08 -2.65 -7.19
N ALA A 221 -38.26 -1.59 -6.43
CA ALA A 221 -39.57 -0.96 -6.23
C ALA A 221 -40.17 -0.44 -7.54
N ALA A 222 -39.34 0.19 -8.39
CA ALA A 222 -39.78 0.64 -9.71
C ALA A 222 -40.18 -0.52 -10.64
N ALA A 223 -39.41 -1.62 -10.62
CA ALA A 223 -39.73 -2.83 -11.40
C ALA A 223 -41.05 -3.49 -10.93
N GLU A 224 -41.24 -3.60 -9.63
CA GLU A 224 -42.47 -4.13 -9.05
C GLU A 224 -43.70 -3.26 -9.41
N ALA A 225 -43.59 -1.94 -9.30
CA ALA A 225 -44.62 -1.00 -9.70
C ALA A 225 -44.97 -1.12 -11.19
N ALA A 226 -43.97 -1.20 -12.07
CA ALA A 226 -44.18 -1.40 -13.49
C ALA A 226 -44.87 -2.74 -13.81
N GLN A 227 -44.49 -3.81 -13.11
CA GLN A 227 -45.15 -5.11 -13.25
C GLN A 227 -46.60 -5.09 -12.77
N ALA A 228 -46.87 -4.44 -11.65
CA ALA A 228 -48.23 -4.26 -11.14
C ALA A 228 -49.12 -3.48 -12.12
N ALA A 229 -48.62 -2.38 -12.71
CA ALA A 229 -49.31 -1.60 -13.71
C ALA A 229 -49.66 -2.45 -14.95
N ARG A 230 -48.72 -3.24 -15.48
CA ARG A 230 -48.96 -4.16 -16.62
C ARG A 230 -50.01 -5.23 -16.29
N ARG A 231 -50.04 -5.76 -15.10
CA ARG A 231 -51.06 -6.73 -14.67
C ARG A 231 -52.44 -6.09 -14.57
N ALA A 232 -52.53 -4.86 -14.06
CA ALA A 232 -53.78 -4.12 -14.00
C ALA A 232 -54.34 -3.80 -15.38
N GLU A 233 -53.48 -3.36 -16.28
CA GLU A 233 -53.84 -3.07 -17.69
C GLU A 233 -54.38 -4.32 -18.42
N ARG A 234 -53.71 -5.45 -18.25
CA ARG A 234 -54.13 -6.74 -18.81
C ARG A 234 -55.47 -7.19 -18.24
N ALA A 235 -55.66 -7.08 -16.93
CA ALA A 235 -56.96 -7.41 -16.30
C ALA A 235 -58.09 -6.54 -16.82
N ALA A 236 -57.87 -5.24 -17.00
CA ALA A 236 -58.86 -4.33 -17.58
C ALA A 236 -59.19 -4.68 -19.04
N TYR A 237 -58.19 -5.04 -19.83
CA TYR A 237 -58.39 -5.52 -21.19
C TYR A 237 -59.21 -6.80 -21.24
N ASP A 238 -58.88 -7.79 -20.45
CA ASP A 238 -59.58 -9.08 -20.38
C ASP A 238 -61.04 -8.90 -19.93
N ALA A 239 -61.30 -8.03 -18.95
CA ALA A 239 -62.65 -7.68 -18.50
C ALA A 239 -63.45 -7.02 -19.64
N LYS A 240 -62.85 -6.12 -20.43
CA LYS A 240 -63.50 -5.50 -21.60
C LYS A 240 -63.82 -6.54 -22.68
N GLN A 241 -62.97 -7.47 -22.95
CA GLN A 241 -63.19 -8.56 -23.90
C GLN A 241 -64.29 -9.51 -23.42
N ALA A 242 -64.33 -9.85 -22.13
CA ALA A 242 -65.40 -10.66 -21.53
C ALA A 242 -66.77 -10.00 -21.69
N LYS A 243 -66.89 -8.69 -21.41
CA LYS A 243 -68.10 -7.95 -21.63
C LYS A 243 -68.56 -7.96 -23.11
N LYS A 244 -67.66 -7.74 -24.06
CA LYS A 244 -67.94 -7.82 -25.50
C LYS A 244 -68.46 -9.22 -25.89
N ARG A 245 -67.82 -10.29 -25.41
CA ARG A 245 -68.28 -11.68 -25.67
C ARG A 245 -69.66 -11.94 -25.12
N ALA A 246 -69.96 -11.46 -23.90
CA ALA A 246 -71.28 -11.63 -23.26
C ALA A 246 -72.39 -10.93 -24.10
N VAL A 247 -72.14 -9.70 -24.56
CA VAL A 247 -73.09 -8.96 -25.42
C VAL A 247 -73.31 -9.68 -26.76
N LEU A 248 -72.23 -10.14 -27.42
CA LEU A 248 -72.35 -10.88 -28.70
C LEU A 248 -73.09 -12.22 -28.52
N LYS A 249 -72.95 -12.89 -27.39
CA LYS A 249 -73.68 -14.11 -27.08
C LYS A 249 -75.18 -13.83 -26.91
N ALA A 250 -75.56 -12.79 -26.15
CA ALA A 250 -76.96 -12.41 -25.95
C ALA A 250 -77.64 -11.98 -27.27
N LEU A 251 -76.93 -11.35 -28.19
CA LEU A 251 -77.47 -10.97 -29.53
C LEU A 251 -77.67 -12.18 -30.47
N ARG A 252 -77.00 -13.31 -30.23
CA ARG A 252 -77.19 -14.55 -31.03
C ARG A 252 -78.28 -15.45 -30.50
N GLU A 253 -78.76 -15.24 -29.31
CA GLU A 253 -79.81 -16.02 -28.66
C GLU A 253 -81.19 -15.37 -28.79
N GLN A 254 -81.28 -14.19 -29.45
CA GLN A 254 -82.50 -13.52 -29.94
C GLN A 254 -82.78 -13.88 -31.39
#